data_94b45e0571e44f1038c996a9f76adb51
#
_entry.id   94b45e0571e44f1038c996a9f76adb51
#
_cell.length_a   1.000
_cell.length_b   1.000
_cell.length_c   1.000
_cell.angle_alpha   90.00
_cell.angle_beta   90.00
_cell.angle_gamma   90.00
#
_symmetry.space_group_name_H-M   'P 1'
#
loop_
_entity.id
_entity.type
_entity.pdbx_description
1 polymer ?
#
loop_
_entity_poly.entity_id
_entity_poly.type
_entity_poly.pdbx_seq_one_letter_code
_entity_poly.pdbx_strand_id
1 'polypeptide(L)'
;YKIPLFIEKPPGLNLKETKILSKLAKKYKTLNMVCLNRRFYSIFKKGIDIIKKKGKILGINIEGHERFWKIKKINKKIIKSWLYANSIHTIDLLRFFGGEVHKSINFSNSIKQKKGDQFCAAFKFKNKSIGTYTSHWLSPGGWSVKLFGEGVTVVFNPLEKGYSIDKKFKKKIIYCDKYDQKYKPGLYRQIISFKNLIKNKKLLYPAQDLNSSTKSMSIAHNLSKTN
;
A
#
# COMPACT_ATOMS: atom_id res chain seq x y z
N TYR A 1 -23.81 20.77 -2.86
CA TYR A 1 -22.97 20.62 -4.05
C TYR A 1 -22.29 19.25 -4.01
N LYS A 2 -22.48 18.45 -5.07
CA LYS A 2 -21.84 17.11 -5.21
C LYS A 2 -20.46 17.28 -5.87
N ILE A 3 -19.51 17.88 -5.12
CA ILE A 3 -18.15 18.11 -5.62
C ILE A 3 -17.36 16.80 -5.51
N PRO A 4 -16.70 16.33 -6.58
CA PRO A 4 -15.80 15.17 -6.50
C PRO A 4 -14.62 15.47 -5.58
N LEU A 5 -14.25 14.53 -4.72
CA LEU A 5 -13.22 14.70 -3.71
C LEU A 5 -11.95 13.92 -4.08
N PHE A 6 -10.82 14.62 -4.12
CA PHE A 6 -9.48 14.05 -4.20
C PHE A 6 -8.86 14.17 -2.81
N ILE A 7 -8.77 13.06 -2.09
CA ILE A 7 -8.53 13.04 -0.64
C ILE A 7 -7.10 12.56 -0.37
N GLU A 8 -6.30 13.40 0.32
CA GLU A 8 -4.99 12.98 0.77
C GLU A 8 -5.05 11.83 1.77
N LYS A 9 -4.00 11.00 1.74
CA LYS A 9 -3.80 9.94 2.72
C LYS A 9 -3.21 10.50 4.05
N PRO A 10 -3.55 9.95 5.19
CA PRO A 10 -4.59 8.94 5.39
C PRO A 10 -5.99 9.53 5.22
N PRO A 11 -6.96 8.75 4.77
CA PRO A 11 -8.34 9.24 4.57
C PRO A 11 -9.09 9.54 5.89
N GLY A 12 -8.42 9.47 7.00
CA GLY A 12 -8.83 9.77 8.36
C GLY A 12 -7.67 9.45 9.32
N LEU A 13 -7.63 10.05 10.49
CA LEU A 13 -6.56 9.84 11.49
C LEU A 13 -6.56 8.41 12.08
N ASN A 14 -7.64 7.68 11.89
CA ASN A 14 -7.81 6.30 12.34
C ASN A 14 -8.93 5.60 11.55
N LEU A 15 -9.13 4.29 11.82
CA LEU A 15 -10.16 3.50 11.15
C LEU A 15 -11.58 4.01 11.41
N LYS A 16 -11.89 4.50 12.63
CA LYS A 16 -13.24 5.00 12.99
C LYS A 16 -13.62 6.20 12.13
N GLU A 17 -12.74 7.18 12.04
CA GLU A 17 -12.97 8.36 11.21
C GLU A 17 -13.12 8.00 9.72
N THR A 18 -12.23 7.14 9.20
CA THR A 18 -12.33 6.67 7.81
C THR A 18 -13.69 6.01 7.54
N LYS A 19 -14.19 5.19 8.46
CA LYS A 19 -15.52 4.57 8.33
C LYS A 19 -16.64 5.61 8.33
N ILE A 20 -16.55 6.65 9.16
CA ILE A 20 -17.54 7.74 9.20
C ILE A 20 -17.54 8.48 7.84
N LEU A 21 -16.36 8.90 7.36
CA LEU A 21 -16.23 9.57 6.08
C LEU A 21 -16.74 8.71 4.92
N SER A 22 -16.44 7.41 4.94
CA SER A 22 -16.95 6.46 3.94
C SER A 22 -18.48 6.37 3.95
N LYS A 23 -19.10 6.31 5.12
CA LYS A 23 -20.58 6.32 5.27
C LYS A 23 -21.20 7.61 4.74
N LEU A 24 -20.59 8.76 5.05
CA LEU A 24 -21.04 10.07 4.56
C LEU A 24 -20.92 10.15 3.03
N ALA A 25 -19.78 9.77 2.47
CA ALA A 25 -19.59 9.75 1.01
C ALA A 25 -20.62 8.86 0.31
N LYS A 26 -20.96 7.69 0.89
CA LYS A 26 -22.01 6.81 0.38
C LYS A 26 -23.39 7.46 0.50
N LYS A 27 -23.74 8.03 1.68
CA LYS A 27 -25.05 8.69 1.92
C LYS A 27 -25.29 9.80 0.90
N TYR A 28 -24.29 10.64 0.67
CA TYR A 28 -24.40 11.79 -0.25
C TYR A 28 -24.03 11.46 -1.70
N LYS A 29 -23.73 10.19 -2.02
CA LYS A 29 -23.30 9.73 -3.36
C LYS A 29 -22.14 10.57 -3.92
N THR A 30 -21.20 10.95 -3.07
CA THR A 30 -20.06 11.80 -3.41
C THR A 30 -18.99 10.99 -4.13
N LEU A 31 -18.63 11.38 -5.35
CA LEU A 31 -17.49 10.81 -6.06
C LEU A 31 -16.22 11.15 -5.28
N ASN A 32 -15.42 10.14 -4.98
CA ASN A 32 -14.21 10.36 -4.21
C ASN A 32 -13.10 9.37 -4.59
N MET A 33 -11.86 9.80 -4.42
CA MET A 33 -10.66 9.01 -4.64
C MET A 33 -9.62 9.36 -3.56
N VAL A 34 -9.04 8.34 -2.95
CA VAL A 34 -7.96 8.49 -1.96
C VAL A 34 -6.59 8.44 -2.61
N CYS A 35 -5.69 9.33 -2.21
CA CYS A 35 -4.36 9.53 -2.80
C CYS A 35 -3.34 8.45 -2.37
N LEU A 36 -3.52 7.22 -2.82
CA LEU A 36 -2.60 6.10 -2.62
C LEU A 36 -1.69 5.95 -3.86
N ASN A 37 -0.82 6.91 -4.08
CA ASN A 37 -0.02 7.04 -5.31
C ASN A 37 0.85 5.82 -5.65
N ARG A 38 1.28 5.01 -4.66
CA ARG A 38 2.09 3.80 -4.90
C ARG A 38 1.37 2.79 -5.79
N ARG A 39 0.04 2.72 -5.73
CA ARG A 39 -0.75 1.86 -6.64
C ARG A 39 -0.59 2.19 -8.12
N PHE A 40 -0.12 3.40 -8.41
CA PHE A 40 0.04 3.91 -9.78
C PHE A 40 1.49 3.88 -10.28
N TYR A 41 2.42 3.27 -9.54
CA TYR A 41 3.78 3.09 -10.00
C TYR A 41 3.83 2.20 -11.24
N SER A 42 4.40 2.72 -12.34
CA SER A 42 4.50 1.97 -13.60
C SER A 42 5.33 0.71 -13.46
N ILE A 43 6.35 0.76 -12.61
CA ILE A 43 7.22 -0.37 -12.33
C ILE A 43 6.43 -1.53 -11.68
N PHE A 44 5.45 -1.24 -10.82
CA PHE A 44 4.61 -2.26 -10.21
C PHE A 44 3.72 -2.95 -11.24
N LYS A 45 3.11 -2.15 -12.15
CA LYS A 45 2.34 -2.73 -13.26
C LYS A 45 3.20 -3.66 -14.10
N LYS A 46 4.41 -3.23 -14.50
CA LYS A 46 5.34 -4.06 -15.28
C LYS A 46 5.73 -5.35 -14.53
N GLY A 47 5.98 -5.28 -13.22
CA GLY A 47 6.27 -6.46 -12.42
C GLY A 47 5.11 -7.44 -12.32
N ILE A 48 3.88 -6.94 -12.15
CA ILE A 48 2.66 -7.76 -12.19
C ILE A 48 2.52 -8.42 -13.56
N ASP A 49 2.73 -7.69 -14.65
CA ASP A 49 2.62 -8.19 -16.02
C ASP A 49 3.67 -9.30 -16.30
N ILE A 50 4.88 -9.19 -15.73
CA ILE A 50 5.90 -10.26 -15.82
C ILE A 50 5.41 -11.54 -15.16
N ILE A 51 4.83 -11.47 -13.96
CA ILE A 51 4.28 -12.64 -13.27
C ILE A 51 3.08 -13.20 -14.02
N LYS A 52 2.16 -12.35 -14.48
CA LYS A 52 0.94 -12.78 -15.17
C LYS A 52 1.21 -13.55 -16.45
N LYS A 53 2.33 -13.32 -17.13
CA LYS A 53 2.76 -14.11 -18.29
C LYS A 53 3.07 -15.58 -17.95
N LYS A 54 3.27 -15.91 -16.67
CA LYS A 54 3.60 -17.26 -16.19
C LYS A 54 2.54 -17.82 -15.21
N GLY A 55 1.47 -17.07 -14.96
CA GLY A 55 0.43 -17.48 -14.02
C GLY A 55 -0.03 -16.33 -13.12
N LYS A 56 -0.16 -16.59 -11.85
CA LYS A 56 -0.65 -15.65 -10.85
C LYS A 56 0.41 -15.33 -9.78
N ILE A 57 0.17 -14.28 -9.00
CA ILE A 57 0.94 -14.01 -7.79
C ILE A 57 0.59 -15.08 -6.75
N LEU A 58 1.59 -15.83 -6.30
CA LEU A 58 1.48 -16.91 -5.31
C LEU A 58 1.82 -16.41 -3.90
N GLY A 59 2.79 -15.50 -3.82
CA GLY A 59 3.27 -14.98 -2.55
C GLY A 59 3.67 -13.51 -2.62
N ILE A 60 3.65 -12.83 -1.48
CA ILE A 60 3.97 -11.41 -1.32
C ILE A 60 4.76 -11.22 -0.04
N ASN A 61 5.89 -10.54 -0.11
CA ASN A 61 6.60 -10.09 1.08
C ASN A 61 6.76 -8.56 0.99
N ILE A 62 6.34 -7.85 2.04
CA ILE A 62 6.46 -6.39 2.13
C ILE A 62 7.21 -6.01 3.39
N GLU A 63 8.25 -5.22 3.21
CA GLU A 63 8.98 -4.57 4.28
C GLU A 63 8.62 -3.08 4.30
N GLY A 64 8.16 -2.62 5.46
CA GLY A 64 7.71 -1.23 5.66
C GLY A 64 8.49 -0.55 6.77
N HIS A 65 9.85 -0.68 6.79
CA HIS A 65 10.68 -0.12 7.83
C HIS A 65 10.63 1.40 7.84
N GLU A 66 10.42 1.96 9.02
CA GLU A 66 10.41 3.41 9.23
C GLU A 66 11.71 3.86 9.92
N ARG A 67 12.05 5.12 9.75
CA ARG A 67 13.27 5.69 10.33
C ARG A 67 12.92 6.49 11.57
N PHE A 68 12.68 5.80 12.70
CA PHE A 68 12.22 6.44 13.93
C PHE A 68 13.10 7.62 14.37
N TRP A 69 14.40 7.52 14.20
CA TRP A 69 15.34 8.61 14.54
C TRP A 69 15.12 9.89 13.71
N LYS A 70 14.48 9.80 12.53
CA LYS A 70 14.08 10.96 11.73
C LYS A 70 12.70 11.47 12.13
N ILE A 71 11.76 10.55 12.39
CA ILE A 71 10.36 10.92 12.68
C ILE A 71 10.16 11.42 14.11
N LYS A 72 11.01 11.05 15.06
CA LYS A 72 10.94 11.54 16.46
C LYS A 72 10.97 13.07 16.60
N LYS A 73 11.46 13.78 15.57
CA LYS A 73 11.47 15.26 15.50
C LYS A 73 10.13 15.85 15.04
N ILE A 74 9.20 15.02 14.56
CA ILE A 74 7.87 15.43 14.09
C ILE A 74 6.93 15.59 15.28
N ASN A 75 5.83 16.31 15.08
CA ASN A 75 4.79 16.50 16.11
C ASN A 75 4.34 15.15 16.69
N LYS A 76 4.32 15.05 18.03
CA LYS A 76 3.95 13.84 18.79
C LYS A 76 2.57 13.28 18.39
N LYS A 77 1.60 14.13 18.04
CA LYS A 77 0.27 13.68 17.57
C LYS A 77 0.36 12.90 16.26
N ILE A 78 1.20 13.34 15.32
CA ILE A 78 1.42 12.68 14.03
C ILE A 78 2.16 11.35 14.25
N ILE A 79 3.18 11.33 15.11
CA ILE A 79 3.93 10.11 15.44
C ILE A 79 3.01 9.02 16.00
N LYS A 80 2.08 9.38 16.90
CA LYS A 80 1.07 8.43 17.44
C LYS A 80 0.19 7.79 16.38
N SER A 81 0.05 8.42 15.22
CA SER A 81 -0.74 7.95 14.08
C SER A 81 0.12 7.54 12.88
N TRP A 82 1.45 7.37 13.06
CA TRP A 82 2.40 7.17 11.96
C TRP A 82 2.09 5.94 11.12
N LEU A 83 1.59 4.87 11.73
CA LEU A 83 1.16 3.67 11.01
C LEU A 83 0.07 3.98 9.97
N TYR A 84 -0.84 4.89 10.30
CA TYR A 84 -1.85 5.40 9.36
C TYR A 84 -1.30 6.52 8.47
N ALA A 85 -0.50 7.43 9.04
CA ALA A 85 -0.03 8.61 8.33
C ALA A 85 0.99 8.30 7.24
N ASN A 86 1.88 7.32 7.44
CA ASN A 86 2.95 6.99 6.49
C ASN A 86 2.97 5.51 6.10
N SER A 87 2.98 4.59 7.06
CA SER A 87 3.10 3.15 6.77
C SER A 87 1.88 2.60 6.02
N ILE A 88 0.76 3.34 5.98
CA ILE A 88 -0.41 2.99 5.16
C ILE A 88 -0.05 2.75 3.68
N HIS A 89 0.99 3.41 3.17
CA HIS A 89 1.44 3.20 1.80
C HIS A 89 1.94 1.77 1.54
N THR A 90 2.71 1.20 2.46
CA THR A 90 3.20 -0.18 2.34
C THR A 90 2.15 -1.19 2.76
N ILE A 91 1.34 -0.88 3.76
CA ILE A 91 0.21 -1.71 4.20
C ILE A 91 -0.83 -1.85 3.08
N ASP A 92 -1.12 -0.79 2.36
CA ASP A 92 -2.06 -0.81 1.24
C ASP A 92 -1.55 -1.66 0.06
N LEU A 93 -0.23 -1.77 -0.12
CA LEU A 93 0.36 -2.64 -1.15
C LEU A 93 0.09 -4.14 -0.89
N LEU A 94 -0.17 -4.57 0.35
CA LEU A 94 -0.65 -5.92 0.63
C LEU A 94 -1.93 -6.21 -0.16
N ARG A 95 -2.89 -5.28 -0.11
CA ARG A 95 -4.15 -5.41 -0.86
C ARG A 95 -3.99 -5.16 -2.36
N PHE A 96 -3.07 -4.29 -2.72
CA PHE A 96 -2.81 -4.01 -4.14
C PHE A 96 -2.29 -5.25 -4.88
N PHE A 97 -1.36 -5.99 -4.27
CA PHE A 97 -0.77 -7.19 -4.88
C PHE A 97 -1.54 -8.47 -4.54
N GLY A 98 -2.02 -8.60 -3.29
CA GLY A 98 -2.67 -9.81 -2.79
C GLY A 98 -4.18 -9.84 -2.96
N GLY A 99 -4.80 -8.67 -3.12
CA GLY A 99 -6.26 -8.57 -3.12
C GLY A 99 -6.85 -8.55 -1.71
N GLU A 100 -8.08 -9.06 -1.55
CA GLU A 100 -8.79 -9.01 -0.27
C GLU A 100 -8.23 -10.04 0.71
N VAL A 101 -7.97 -9.59 1.94
CA VAL A 101 -7.51 -10.45 3.03
C VAL A 101 -8.64 -11.40 3.45
N HIS A 102 -8.33 -12.69 3.56
CA HIS A 102 -9.21 -13.71 4.11
C HIS A 102 -8.93 -13.94 5.60
N LYS A 103 -7.64 -14.14 5.96
CA LYS A 103 -7.20 -14.36 7.35
C LYS A 103 -5.83 -13.70 7.56
N SER A 104 -5.59 -13.18 8.76
CA SER A 104 -4.28 -12.67 9.16
C SER A 104 -3.97 -13.03 10.61
N ILE A 105 -2.67 -13.19 10.88
CA ILE A 105 -2.11 -13.31 12.22
C ILE A 105 -1.02 -12.25 12.30
N ASN A 106 -0.96 -11.51 13.38
CA ASN A 106 0.04 -10.45 13.57
C ASN A 106 0.59 -10.43 14.99
N PHE A 107 1.82 -9.98 15.07
CA PHE A 107 2.50 -9.64 16.32
C PHE A 107 2.98 -8.20 16.22
N SER A 108 2.87 -7.47 17.31
CA SER A 108 3.40 -6.12 17.43
C SER A 108 4.09 -5.93 18.76
N ASN A 109 5.14 -5.14 18.77
CA ASN A 109 5.86 -4.79 19.98
C ASN A 109 6.05 -3.28 20.07
N SER A 110 6.18 -2.78 21.29
CA SER A 110 6.28 -1.35 21.63
C SER A 110 7.50 -1.11 22.50
N ILE A 111 8.62 -0.75 21.87
CA ILE A 111 9.86 -0.44 22.59
C ILE A 111 9.91 1.06 22.93
N LYS A 112 9.68 1.93 21.96
CA LYS A 112 9.72 3.40 22.11
C LYS A 112 8.40 4.09 21.78
N GLN A 113 7.49 3.40 21.07
CA GLN A 113 6.19 3.92 20.67
C GLN A 113 5.06 3.10 21.29
N LYS A 114 4.22 3.72 22.11
CA LYS A 114 3.06 3.07 22.79
C LYS A 114 2.10 2.31 21.84
N LYS A 115 2.04 2.68 20.56
CA LYS A 115 1.18 2.03 19.54
C LYS A 115 1.92 1.09 18.61
N GLY A 116 3.11 0.64 19.02
CA GLY A 116 3.96 -0.26 18.26
C GLY A 116 5.00 0.46 17.43
N ASP A 117 6.18 -0.14 17.37
CA ASP A 117 7.32 0.24 16.54
C ASP A 117 8.00 -0.98 15.91
N GLN A 118 7.46 -2.17 16.18
CA GLN A 118 7.81 -3.42 15.53
C GLN A 118 6.53 -4.16 15.16
N PHE A 119 6.44 -4.60 13.93
CA PHE A 119 5.26 -5.28 13.40
C PHE A 119 5.70 -6.46 12.54
N CYS A 120 5.06 -7.62 12.76
CA CYS A 120 5.19 -8.80 11.93
C CYS A 120 3.81 -9.40 11.71
N ALA A 121 3.44 -9.67 10.46
CA ALA A 121 2.15 -10.26 10.16
C ALA A 121 2.21 -11.21 8.97
N ALA A 122 1.40 -12.26 9.03
CA ALA A 122 1.14 -13.20 7.94
C ALA A 122 -0.32 -13.06 7.48
N PHE A 123 -0.52 -13.17 6.17
CA PHE A 123 -1.82 -12.98 5.52
C PHE A 123 -2.14 -14.15 4.58
N LYS A 124 -3.38 -14.60 4.60
CA LYS A 124 -3.98 -15.42 3.55
C LYS A 124 -5.01 -14.57 2.80
N PHE A 125 -4.89 -14.49 1.49
CA PHE A 125 -5.80 -13.71 0.65
C PHE A 125 -6.90 -14.59 0.05
N LYS A 126 -8.03 -13.96 -0.36
CA LYS A 126 -9.16 -14.68 -0.95
C LYS A 126 -8.80 -15.43 -2.25
N ASN A 127 -7.82 -14.94 -3.00
CA ASN A 127 -7.28 -15.58 -4.21
C ASN A 127 -6.31 -16.75 -3.92
N LYS A 128 -6.22 -17.18 -2.65
CA LYS A 128 -5.35 -18.26 -2.12
C LYS A 128 -3.86 -17.92 -2.08
N SER A 129 -3.41 -16.71 -2.48
CA SER A 129 -2.04 -16.27 -2.25
C SER A 129 -1.80 -16.05 -0.74
N ILE A 130 -0.53 -16.11 -0.33
CA ILE A 130 -0.10 -15.80 1.04
C ILE A 130 0.84 -14.60 1.02
N GLY A 131 0.97 -13.90 2.14
CA GLY A 131 1.87 -12.76 2.23
C GLY A 131 2.34 -12.49 3.63
N THR A 132 3.41 -11.71 3.73
CA THR A 132 3.96 -11.22 4.99
C THR A 132 4.16 -9.71 4.94
N TYR A 133 4.10 -9.11 6.10
CA TYR A 133 4.43 -7.71 6.33
C TYR A 133 5.33 -7.62 7.54
N THR A 134 6.49 -6.97 7.40
CA THR A 134 7.39 -6.68 8.51
C THR A 134 7.75 -5.21 8.53
N SER A 135 7.86 -4.66 9.75
CA SER A 135 8.22 -3.26 9.92
C SER A 135 8.97 -3.08 11.25
N HIS A 136 10.22 -2.65 11.17
CA HIS A 136 11.07 -2.36 12.31
C HIS A 136 11.49 -0.89 12.24
N TRP A 137 11.06 -0.08 13.22
CA TRP A 137 11.24 1.38 13.15
C TRP A 137 12.55 1.84 13.79
N LEU A 138 13.17 0.98 14.58
CA LEU A 138 14.40 1.30 15.32
C LEU A 138 15.67 0.85 14.61
N SER A 139 15.53 0.09 13.51
CA SER A 139 16.65 -0.44 12.74
C SER A 139 16.72 0.23 11.36
N PRO A 140 17.94 0.40 10.78
CA PRO A 140 18.09 0.82 9.41
C PRO A 140 17.34 -0.11 8.45
N GLY A 141 16.64 0.49 7.51
CA GLY A 141 15.86 -0.24 6.51
C GLY A 141 15.07 0.73 5.63
N GLY A 142 14.39 0.20 4.68
CA GLY A 142 13.55 0.94 3.74
C GLY A 142 12.27 0.20 3.43
N TRP A 143 11.62 0.63 2.37
CA TRP A 143 10.43 -0.03 1.88
C TRP A 143 10.79 -0.94 0.72
N SER A 144 10.39 -2.20 0.81
CA SER A 144 10.58 -3.17 -0.24
C SER A 144 9.32 -4.01 -0.47
N VAL A 145 9.20 -4.54 -1.68
CA VAL A 145 8.16 -5.52 -2.06
C VAL A 145 8.83 -6.64 -2.84
N LYS A 146 8.51 -7.88 -2.47
CA LYS A 146 8.89 -9.07 -3.23
C LYS A 146 7.61 -9.84 -3.59
N LEU A 147 7.47 -10.15 -4.87
CA LEU A 147 6.33 -10.89 -5.40
C LEU A 147 6.84 -12.22 -5.94
N PHE A 148 6.15 -13.29 -5.58
CA PHE A 148 6.48 -14.65 -5.99
C PHE A 148 5.43 -15.14 -6.97
N GLY A 149 5.85 -15.55 -8.16
CA GLY A 149 5.06 -16.23 -9.17
C GLY A 149 5.67 -17.55 -9.54
N GLU A 150 5.02 -18.32 -10.40
CA GLU A 150 5.55 -19.58 -10.87
C GLU A 150 6.80 -19.38 -11.73
N GLY A 151 7.96 -19.84 -11.19
CA GLY A 151 9.26 -19.72 -11.85
C GLY A 151 9.75 -18.29 -12.10
N VAL A 152 9.23 -17.32 -11.35
CA VAL A 152 9.68 -15.94 -11.41
C VAL A 152 9.44 -15.25 -10.07
N THR A 153 10.43 -14.49 -9.63
CA THR A 153 10.33 -13.56 -8.50
C THR A 153 10.53 -12.15 -9.03
N VAL A 154 9.72 -11.21 -8.55
CA VAL A 154 9.89 -9.79 -8.83
C VAL A 154 10.20 -9.06 -7.53
N VAL A 155 11.24 -8.24 -7.53
CA VAL A 155 11.70 -7.50 -6.36
C VAL A 155 11.68 -6.01 -6.67
N PHE A 156 11.15 -5.23 -5.73
CA PHE A 156 11.20 -3.76 -5.73
C PHE A 156 11.92 -3.30 -4.46
N ASN A 157 13.16 -2.81 -4.59
CA ASN A 157 13.97 -2.32 -3.47
C ASN A 157 15.01 -1.30 -3.97
N PRO A 158 14.85 0.02 -3.63
CA PRO A 158 13.62 0.62 -3.06
C PRO A 158 12.43 0.47 -3.99
N LEU A 159 11.23 0.90 -3.57
CA LEU A 159 9.99 0.69 -4.35
C LEU A 159 10.04 1.22 -5.79
N GLU A 160 10.89 2.21 -6.06
CA GLU A 160 11.09 2.86 -7.36
C GLU A 160 12.04 2.10 -8.28
N LYS A 161 12.76 1.10 -7.78
CA LYS A 161 13.72 0.27 -8.52
C LYS A 161 13.31 -1.20 -8.44
N GLY A 162 13.41 -1.92 -9.53
CA GLY A 162 13.00 -3.32 -9.52
C GLY A 162 13.73 -4.19 -10.52
N TYR A 163 13.65 -5.48 -10.27
CA TYR A 163 14.16 -6.52 -11.14
C TYR A 163 13.33 -7.80 -11.00
N SER A 164 13.35 -8.63 -12.01
CA SER A 164 12.82 -9.99 -11.95
C SER A 164 13.97 -11.00 -11.91
N ILE A 165 13.72 -12.18 -11.32
CA ILE A 165 14.62 -13.32 -11.25
C ILE A 165 13.86 -14.51 -11.84
N ASP A 166 14.45 -15.22 -12.79
CA ASP A 166 13.88 -16.42 -13.39
C ASP A 166 14.38 -17.73 -12.70
N LYS A 167 13.94 -18.88 -13.21
CA LYS A 167 14.34 -20.22 -12.70
C LYS A 167 15.86 -20.50 -12.78
N LYS A 168 16.60 -19.76 -13.65
CA LYS A 168 18.06 -19.85 -13.76
C LYS A 168 18.77 -18.81 -12.91
N PHE A 169 18.04 -18.15 -12.00
CA PHE A 169 18.52 -17.04 -11.17
C PHE A 169 19.05 -15.83 -11.96
N LYS A 170 18.72 -15.74 -13.25
CA LYS A 170 19.09 -14.60 -14.08
C LYS A 170 18.24 -13.39 -13.69
N LYS A 171 18.93 -12.28 -13.37
CA LYS A 171 18.28 -11.00 -13.06
C LYS A 171 18.03 -10.19 -14.32
N LYS A 172 16.84 -9.57 -14.41
CA LYS A 172 16.48 -8.60 -15.45
C LYS A 172 15.90 -7.36 -14.81
N ILE A 173 16.50 -6.20 -15.07
CA ILE A 173 16.06 -4.91 -14.52
C ILE A 173 14.69 -4.54 -15.12
N ILE A 174 13.85 -3.96 -14.27
CA ILE A 174 12.55 -3.41 -14.64
C ILE A 174 12.66 -1.89 -14.54
N TYR A 175 12.55 -1.21 -15.67
CA TYR A 175 12.59 0.26 -15.73
C TYR A 175 11.18 0.85 -15.58
N CYS A 176 11.06 1.93 -14.82
CA CYS A 176 9.83 2.72 -14.82
C CYS A 176 9.64 3.40 -16.19
N ASP A 177 8.47 3.97 -16.44
CA ASP A 177 8.23 4.68 -17.70
C ASP A 177 8.57 6.17 -17.60
N LYS A 178 8.43 6.87 -18.74
CA LYS A 178 8.78 8.29 -18.87
C LYS A 178 8.02 9.22 -17.89
N TYR A 179 6.81 8.87 -17.49
CA TYR A 179 6.03 9.71 -16.57
C TYR A 179 6.52 9.58 -15.13
N ASP A 180 6.88 8.35 -14.70
CA ASP A 180 7.46 8.13 -13.37
C ASP A 180 8.94 8.55 -13.30
N GLN A 181 9.60 8.78 -14.45
CA GLN A 181 10.92 9.43 -14.54
C GLN A 181 10.81 10.94 -14.42
N LYS A 182 9.84 11.54 -15.14
CA LYS A 182 9.66 13.00 -15.20
C LYS A 182 9.01 13.58 -13.94
N TYR A 183 8.07 12.85 -13.34
CA TYR A 183 7.32 13.25 -12.15
C TYR A 183 7.58 12.28 -11.00
N LYS A 184 7.24 12.70 -9.78
CA LYS A 184 7.25 11.77 -8.64
C LYS A 184 6.38 10.54 -8.97
N PRO A 185 6.92 9.31 -8.83
CA PRO A 185 6.25 8.09 -9.27
C PRO A 185 4.79 7.99 -8.83
N GLY A 186 3.94 7.59 -9.76
CA GLY A 186 2.52 7.38 -9.56
C GLY A 186 1.65 8.64 -9.54
N LEU A 187 2.20 9.85 -9.27
CA LEU A 187 1.36 11.06 -9.12
C LEU A 187 0.66 11.43 -10.43
N TYR A 188 1.37 11.42 -11.56
CA TYR A 188 0.77 11.75 -12.84
C TYR A 188 -0.45 10.86 -13.14
N ARG A 189 -0.27 9.53 -13.04
CA ARG A 189 -1.36 8.57 -13.30
C ARG A 189 -2.49 8.69 -12.31
N GLN A 190 -2.18 9.00 -11.07
CA GLN A 190 -3.19 9.23 -10.04
C GLN A 190 -4.09 10.42 -10.41
N ILE A 191 -3.52 11.54 -10.89
CA ILE A 191 -4.29 12.71 -11.36
C ILE A 191 -5.14 12.35 -12.59
N ILE A 192 -4.57 11.64 -13.56
CA ILE A 192 -5.33 11.17 -14.74
C ILE A 192 -6.49 10.26 -14.32
N SER A 193 -6.27 9.37 -13.35
CA SER A 193 -7.32 8.50 -12.82
C SER A 193 -8.46 9.31 -12.16
N PHE A 194 -8.15 10.37 -11.43
CA PHE A 194 -9.16 11.24 -10.85
C PHE A 194 -9.92 12.05 -11.92
N LYS A 195 -9.22 12.57 -12.94
CA LYS A 195 -9.86 13.20 -14.11
C LYS A 195 -10.86 12.25 -14.78
N ASN A 196 -10.47 10.98 -14.96
CA ASN A 196 -11.34 9.97 -15.55
C ASN A 196 -12.53 9.62 -14.63
N LEU A 197 -12.35 9.61 -13.31
CA LEU A 197 -13.47 9.46 -12.37
C LEU A 197 -14.50 10.58 -12.54
N ILE A 198 -14.05 11.82 -12.66
CA ILE A 198 -14.95 12.97 -12.86
C ILE A 198 -15.72 12.82 -14.18
N LYS A 199 -15.02 12.50 -15.27
CA LYS A 199 -15.61 12.38 -16.62
C LYS A 199 -16.59 11.22 -16.69
N ASN A 200 -16.19 10.03 -16.23
CA ASN A 200 -16.94 8.78 -16.46
C ASN A 200 -17.83 8.39 -15.27
N LYS A 201 -17.79 9.15 -14.16
CA LYS A 201 -18.54 8.85 -12.91
C LYS A 201 -18.24 7.45 -12.34
N LYS A 202 -17.12 6.84 -12.76
CA LYS A 202 -16.70 5.48 -12.39
C LYS A 202 -15.24 5.44 -11.97
N LEU A 203 -14.99 4.95 -10.75
CA LEU A 203 -13.65 4.72 -10.27
C LEU A 203 -13.10 3.41 -10.85
N LEU A 204 -11.94 3.47 -11.49
CA LEU A 204 -11.29 2.32 -12.10
C LEU A 204 -10.08 1.89 -11.28
N TYR A 205 -9.82 0.57 -11.24
CA TYR A 205 -8.59 0.02 -10.69
C TYR A 205 -7.36 0.67 -11.37
N PRO A 206 -6.28 1.02 -10.64
CA PRO A 206 -5.99 0.65 -9.25
C PRO A 206 -6.45 1.67 -8.20
N ALA A 207 -7.21 2.69 -8.57
CA ALA A 207 -7.70 3.71 -7.65
C ALA A 207 -8.58 3.12 -6.55
N GLN A 208 -8.65 3.82 -5.42
CA GLN A 208 -9.52 3.48 -4.30
C GLN A 208 -10.31 4.70 -3.84
N ASP A 209 -11.58 4.45 -3.51
CA ASP A 209 -12.43 5.38 -2.78
C ASP A 209 -12.28 5.22 -1.25
N LEU A 210 -13.00 6.04 -0.50
CA LEU A 210 -13.07 5.95 0.96
C LEU A 210 -13.52 4.57 1.44
N ASN A 211 -14.50 3.96 0.78
CA ASN A 211 -15.04 2.66 1.17
C ASN A 211 -13.98 1.55 1.01
N SER A 212 -13.32 1.50 -0.14
CA SER A 212 -12.24 0.55 -0.39
C SER A 212 -11.04 0.80 0.54
N SER A 213 -10.71 2.06 0.82
CA SER A 213 -9.60 2.43 1.70
C SER A 213 -9.84 2.05 3.17
N THR A 214 -11.10 1.90 3.63
CA THR A 214 -11.38 1.38 4.98
C THR A 214 -10.75 0.02 5.22
N LYS A 215 -10.63 -0.81 4.19
CA LYS A 215 -10.04 -2.15 4.29
C LYS A 215 -8.54 -2.08 4.53
N SER A 216 -7.81 -1.17 3.87
CA SER A 216 -6.39 -0.93 4.13
C SER A 216 -6.17 -0.33 5.53
N MET A 217 -7.05 0.61 5.94
CA MET A 217 -7.03 1.16 7.29
C MET A 217 -7.37 0.12 8.36
N SER A 218 -8.18 -0.89 8.04
CA SER A 218 -8.48 -2.01 8.93
C SER A 218 -7.24 -2.89 9.16
N ILE A 219 -6.44 -3.14 8.13
CA ILE A 219 -5.17 -3.87 8.29
C ILE A 219 -4.23 -3.07 9.20
N ALA A 220 -4.06 -1.77 8.96
CA ALA A 220 -3.25 -0.91 9.81
C ALA A 220 -3.74 -0.91 11.28
N HIS A 221 -5.07 -0.89 11.48
CA HIS A 221 -5.67 -0.96 12.80
C HIS A 221 -5.36 -2.29 13.51
N ASN A 222 -5.49 -3.41 12.80
CA ASN A 222 -5.19 -4.72 13.37
C ASN A 222 -3.70 -4.85 13.73
N LEU A 223 -2.79 -4.36 12.87
CA LEU A 223 -1.36 -4.32 13.19
C LEU A 223 -1.05 -3.48 14.43
N SER A 224 -1.83 -2.45 14.73
CA SER A 224 -1.61 -1.57 15.91
C SER A 224 -2.18 -2.14 17.22
N LYS A 225 -2.87 -3.26 17.18
CA LYS A 225 -3.31 -3.95 18.41
C LYS A 225 -2.14 -4.78 18.92
N THR A 226 -1.59 -4.40 20.04
CA THR A 226 -0.71 -5.26 20.84
C THR A 226 -1.56 -6.38 21.41
N ASN A 227 -1.21 -7.61 21.12
CA ASN A 227 -1.76 -8.77 21.83
C ASN A 227 -1.15 -8.83 23.21
#